data_01936ebb688417d12ccba0645ba6c9c8
#
_entry.id   01936ebb688417d12ccba0645ba6c9c8
#
_cell.length_a   1.000
_cell.length_b   1.000
_cell.length_c   1.000
_cell.angle_alpha   90.00
_cell.angle_beta   90.00
_cell.angle_gamma   90.00
#
_symmetry.space_group_name_H-M   'P 1'
#
loop_
_entity.id
_entity.type
_entity.pdbx_description
1 polymer ?
#
loop_
_entity_poly.entity_id
_entity_poly.type
_entity_poly.pdbx_seq_one_letter_code
_entity_poly.pdbx_strand_id
1 'polypeptide(L)'
;MALSFFDQFMSPSFLGIPLMAIALVLPWVFYPEASSQWVTNRYMTLQGWFINRFTQQLLLPLNVGGHKWAMLLTSLMLFIFSLNMMGLLPYTFTPTTQLSLNMALAVPLWLATVLIGMRNQPTVALGHLLPEGTPGPLIPVLIIIETLSLFIRPLALGVRLTANLTAGHLLIQLIATAVFVLAPLMPAVALTTAVVLVLLTVLEVAVAMIQAYVFVLLLSLYLQENV
;
A
#
# COMPACT_ATOMS: atom_id res chain seq x y z
N MET A 1 -6.06 -29.57 -4.38
CA MET A 1 -4.67 -29.15 -4.06
C MET A 1 -4.21 -28.23 -5.17
N ALA A 2 -3.81 -27.01 -4.86
CA ALA A 2 -3.23 -26.14 -5.87
C ALA A 2 -1.90 -26.74 -6.30
N LEU A 3 -1.76 -27.07 -7.58
CA LEU A 3 -0.57 -27.68 -8.17
C LEU A 3 0.61 -26.68 -8.25
N SER A 4 0.33 -25.40 -8.17
CA SER A 4 1.34 -24.32 -8.10
C SER A 4 1.01 -23.33 -6.97
N PHE A 5 2.05 -22.88 -6.27
CA PHE A 5 1.91 -21.89 -5.20
C PHE A 5 1.41 -20.53 -5.69
N PHE A 6 1.49 -20.27 -7.00
CA PHE A 6 1.05 -19.04 -7.63
C PHE A 6 -0.42 -19.02 -8.04
N ASP A 7 -1.08 -20.18 -8.08
CA ASP A 7 -2.50 -20.28 -8.48
C ASP A 7 -3.43 -19.52 -7.52
N GLN A 8 -3.01 -19.31 -6.27
CA GLN A 8 -3.75 -18.51 -5.29
C GLN A 8 -3.93 -17.04 -5.67
N PHE A 9 -3.03 -16.50 -6.53
CA PHE A 9 -3.08 -15.11 -6.99
C PHE A 9 -3.87 -14.93 -8.28
N MET A 10 -4.32 -16.01 -8.92
CA MET A 10 -5.17 -15.90 -10.09
C MET A 10 -6.55 -15.38 -9.67
N SER A 11 -7.06 -14.40 -10.41
CA SER A 11 -8.40 -13.84 -10.18
C SER A 11 -9.47 -14.83 -10.65
N PRO A 12 -10.15 -15.57 -9.75
CA PRO A 12 -11.23 -16.43 -10.17
C PRO A 12 -12.44 -15.60 -10.58
N SER A 13 -13.16 -16.05 -11.58
CA SER A 13 -14.45 -15.47 -11.97
C SER A 13 -15.59 -16.27 -11.36
N PHE A 14 -16.50 -15.60 -10.68
CA PHE A 14 -17.71 -16.20 -10.15
C PHE A 14 -18.91 -15.65 -10.92
N LEU A 15 -19.68 -16.52 -11.57
CA LEU A 15 -20.84 -16.15 -12.41
C LEU A 15 -20.51 -15.09 -13.50
N GLY A 16 -19.29 -15.12 -14.06
CA GLY A 16 -18.87 -14.15 -15.07
C GLY A 16 -18.38 -12.80 -14.52
N ILE A 17 -18.45 -12.58 -13.20
CA ILE A 17 -17.92 -11.38 -12.54
C ILE A 17 -16.54 -11.71 -11.99
N PRO A 18 -15.50 -10.92 -12.29
CA PRO A 18 -14.18 -11.12 -11.70
C PRO A 18 -14.24 -10.83 -10.19
N LEU A 19 -13.73 -11.74 -9.37
CA LEU A 19 -13.73 -11.59 -7.90
C LEU A 19 -12.99 -10.32 -7.46
N MET A 20 -12.07 -9.85 -8.27
CA MET A 20 -11.36 -8.58 -8.08
C MET A 20 -12.33 -7.39 -7.95
N ALA A 21 -13.39 -7.33 -8.77
CA ALA A 21 -14.36 -6.25 -8.69
C ALA A 21 -15.13 -6.26 -7.36
N ILE A 22 -15.52 -7.45 -6.89
CA ILE A 22 -16.20 -7.62 -5.59
C ILE A 22 -15.27 -7.20 -4.45
N ALA A 23 -14.00 -7.62 -4.49
CA ALA A 23 -13.02 -7.29 -3.46
C ALA A 23 -12.71 -5.78 -3.40
N LEU A 24 -12.81 -5.05 -4.52
CA LEU A 24 -12.65 -3.59 -4.55
C LEU A 24 -13.83 -2.83 -3.92
N VAL A 25 -15.04 -3.36 -4.04
CA VAL A 25 -16.25 -2.73 -3.48
C VAL A 25 -16.39 -3.02 -1.99
N LEU A 26 -15.89 -4.14 -1.52
CA LEU A 26 -16.06 -4.64 -0.15
C LEU A 26 -15.54 -3.68 0.94
N PRO A 27 -14.43 -2.95 0.78
CA PRO A 27 -13.98 -1.94 1.74
C PRO A 27 -15.03 -0.83 1.99
N TRP A 28 -15.84 -0.49 1.01
CA TRP A 28 -16.88 0.54 1.16
C TRP A 28 -17.94 0.16 2.19
N VAL A 29 -18.23 -1.12 2.33
CA VAL A 29 -19.21 -1.64 3.31
C VAL A 29 -18.72 -1.43 4.74
N PHE A 30 -17.40 -1.37 4.97
CA PHE A 30 -16.82 -1.17 6.30
C PHE A 30 -16.87 0.29 6.78
N TYR A 31 -17.12 1.24 5.88
CA TYR A 31 -17.19 2.66 6.23
C TYR A 31 -18.62 3.19 6.09
N PRO A 32 -19.53 2.87 7.03
CA PRO A 32 -20.87 3.40 7.00
C PRO A 32 -20.84 4.92 7.20
N GLU A 33 -21.74 5.62 6.53
CA GLU A 33 -21.87 7.06 6.65
C GLU A 33 -22.17 7.47 8.09
N ALA A 34 -21.58 8.59 8.51
CA ALA A 34 -21.86 9.19 9.81
C ALA A 34 -23.32 9.66 9.82
N SER A 35 -24.18 8.91 10.51
CA SER A 35 -25.56 9.36 10.73
C SER A 35 -25.59 10.56 11.66
N SER A 36 -26.43 11.54 11.38
CA SER A 36 -26.66 12.73 12.21
C SER A 36 -27.37 12.43 13.55
N GLN A 37 -27.23 11.22 14.07
CA GLN A 37 -27.86 10.79 15.30
C GLN A 37 -27.13 11.33 16.53
N TRP A 38 -27.87 11.74 17.54
CA TRP A 38 -27.37 12.30 18.81
C TRP A 38 -26.51 11.30 19.60
N VAL A 39 -26.69 9.99 19.37
CA VAL A 39 -25.92 8.91 19.98
C VAL A 39 -25.11 8.18 18.92
N THR A 40 -23.80 8.35 18.95
CA THR A 40 -22.88 7.67 18.05
C THR A 40 -22.61 6.24 18.50
N ASN A 41 -22.60 5.29 17.56
CA ASN A 41 -22.20 3.93 17.84
C ASN A 41 -20.72 3.88 18.24
N ARG A 42 -20.36 2.99 19.18
CA ARG A 42 -18.94 2.78 19.60
C ARG A 42 -18.01 2.51 18.44
N TYR A 43 -18.48 1.78 17.44
CA TYR A 43 -17.72 1.51 16.21
C TYR A 43 -17.40 2.81 15.45
N MET A 44 -18.38 3.69 15.29
CA MET A 44 -18.21 4.98 14.61
C MET A 44 -17.25 5.92 15.36
N THR A 45 -17.30 5.92 16.70
CA THR A 45 -16.38 6.76 17.50
C THR A 45 -14.95 6.24 17.42
N LEU A 46 -14.74 4.93 17.44
CA LEU A 46 -13.42 4.31 17.30
C LEU A 46 -12.84 4.56 15.90
N GLN A 47 -13.66 4.42 14.87
CA GLN A 47 -13.29 4.70 13.48
C GLN A 47 -12.93 6.18 13.30
N GLY A 48 -13.74 7.08 13.81
CA GLY A 48 -13.48 8.53 13.76
C GLY A 48 -12.20 8.91 14.52
N TRP A 49 -11.94 8.32 15.68
CA TRP A 49 -10.70 8.51 16.43
C TRP A 49 -9.48 8.05 15.62
N PHE A 50 -9.55 6.87 15.02
CA PHE A 50 -8.50 6.30 14.18
C PHE A 50 -8.21 7.22 12.99
N ILE A 51 -9.24 7.61 12.24
CA ILE A 51 -9.12 8.52 11.10
C ILE A 51 -8.48 9.84 11.53
N ASN A 52 -8.95 10.45 12.60
CA ASN A 52 -8.41 11.73 13.08
C ASN A 52 -6.94 11.65 13.49
N ARG A 53 -6.53 10.57 14.15
CA ARG A 53 -5.13 10.37 14.53
C ARG A 53 -4.22 10.24 13.33
N PHE A 54 -4.64 9.44 12.34
CA PHE A 54 -3.86 9.26 11.11
C PHE A 54 -3.83 10.53 10.24
N THR A 55 -4.94 11.23 10.10
CA THR A 55 -4.97 12.50 9.35
C THR A 55 -4.04 13.52 9.97
N GLN A 56 -4.02 13.65 11.28
CA GLN A 56 -3.09 14.55 11.98
C GLN A 56 -1.63 14.17 11.68
N GLN A 57 -1.27 12.91 11.76
CA GLN A 57 0.10 12.46 11.49
C GLN A 57 0.52 12.66 10.02
N LEU A 58 -0.39 12.44 9.07
CA LEU A 58 -0.14 12.63 7.64
C LEU A 58 -0.03 14.11 7.25
N LEU A 59 -0.76 14.99 7.95
CA LEU A 59 -0.80 16.41 7.63
C LEU A 59 0.30 17.21 8.32
N LEU A 60 0.88 16.69 9.41
CA LEU A 60 1.96 17.36 10.14
C LEU A 60 3.14 17.79 9.23
N PRO A 61 3.63 17.00 8.29
CA PRO A 61 4.72 17.40 7.41
C PRO A 61 4.28 18.28 6.24
N LEU A 62 2.97 18.40 5.96
CA LEU A 62 2.45 19.10 4.78
C LEU A 62 2.31 20.60 5.00
N ASN A 63 2.79 21.38 4.03
CA ASN A 63 2.53 22.83 3.94
C ASN A 63 1.02 23.12 3.76
N VAL A 64 0.61 24.35 4.07
CA VAL A 64 -0.79 24.80 4.00
C VAL A 64 -1.43 24.56 2.61
N GLY A 65 -0.64 24.63 1.53
CA GLY A 65 -1.08 24.32 0.16
C GLY A 65 -1.46 22.86 -0.04
N GLY A 66 -0.82 21.93 0.68
CA GLY A 66 -1.07 20.49 0.62
C GLY A 66 -2.34 20.04 1.36
N HIS A 67 -2.87 20.85 2.28
CA HIS A 67 -4.08 20.50 3.05
C HIS A 67 -5.33 20.24 2.18
N LYS A 68 -5.38 20.78 0.97
CA LYS A 68 -6.46 20.50 0.00
C LYS A 68 -6.53 19.03 -0.41
N TRP A 69 -5.39 18.32 -0.33
CA TRP A 69 -5.27 16.91 -0.68
C TRP A 69 -5.49 15.95 0.49
N ALA A 70 -5.71 16.50 1.68
CA ALA A 70 -5.86 15.71 2.89
C ALA A 70 -6.96 14.65 2.79
N MET A 71 -8.11 15.02 2.24
CA MET A 71 -9.25 14.12 2.09
C MET A 71 -8.94 12.96 1.13
N LEU A 72 -8.25 13.24 0.02
CA LEU A 72 -7.84 12.22 -0.93
C LEU A 72 -6.80 11.27 -0.33
N LEU A 73 -5.79 11.81 0.35
CA LEU A 73 -4.74 11.02 0.98
C LEU A 73 -5.28 10.10 2.09
N THR A 74 -6.20 10.62 2.90
CA THR A 74 -6.81 9.83 3.98
C THR A 74 -7.75 8.74 3.45
N SER A 75 -8.57 9.05 2.44
CA SER A 75 -9.43 8.05 1.80
C SER A 75 -8.61 6.94 1.12
N LEU A 76 -7.52 7.30 0.46
CA LEU A 76 -6.59 6.35 -0.15
C LEU A 76 -5.95 5.43 0.90
N MET A 77 -5.51 6.00 2.04
CA MET A 77 -4.95 5.23 3.13
C MET A 77 -5.94 4.21 3.67
N LEU A 78 -7.17 4.64 3.96
CA LEU A 78 -8.22 3.76 4.47
C LEU A 78 -8.57 2.66 3.46
N PHE A 79 -8.59 2.99 2.19
CA PHE A 79 -8.84 2.04 1.11
C PHE A 79 -7.75 0.96 1.03
N ILE A 80 -6.47 1.35 0.97
CA ILE A 80 -5.36 0.38 0.92
C ILE A 80 -5.29 -0.43 2.22
N PHE A 81 -5.47 0.22 3.37
CA PHE A 81 -5.47 -0.45 4.67
C PHE A 81 -6.55 -1.53 4.75
N SER A 82 -7.78 -1.22 4.35
CA SER A 82 -8.89 -2.17 4.37
C SER A 82 -8.66 -3.33 3.38
N LEU A 83 -8.16 -3.05 2.17
CA LEU A 83 -7.82 -4.09 1.20
C LEU A 83 -6.76 -5.05 1.72
N ASN A 84 -5.70 -4.52 2.34
CA ASN A 84 -4.62 -5.32 2.90
C ASN A 84 -5.10 -6.18 4.09
N MET A 85 -5.89 -5.58 4.99
CA MET A 85 -6.43 -6.32 6.14
C MET A 85 -7.40 -7.42 5.75
N MET A 86 -8.23 -7.17 4.73
CA MET A 86 -9.12 -8.21 4.21
C MET A 86 -8.36 -9.32 3.48
N GLY A 87 -7.29 -8.96 2.79
CA GLY A 87 -6.43 -9.93 2.11
C GLY A 87 -5.74 -10.92 3.05
N LEU A 88 -5.52 -10.55 4.30
CA LEU A 88 -4.91 -11.43 5.31
C LEU A 88 -5.87 -12.52 5.85
N LEU A 89 -7.17 -12.40 5.58
CA LEU A 89 -8.12 -13.43 6.00
C LEU A 89 -7.89 -14.72 5.19
N PRO A 90 -7.99 -15.89 5.82
CA PRO A 90 -7.82 -17.17 5.13
C PRO A 90 -8.90 -17.34 4.05
N TYR A 91 -8.51 -17.87 2.89
CA TYR A 91 -9.38 -18.09 1.72
C TYR A 91 -9.94 -16.85 1.03
N THR A 92 -9.47 -15.65 1.35
CA THR A 92 -9.86 -14.43 0.64
C THR A 92 -8.94 -14.15 -0.53
N PHE A 93 -9.51 -13.59 -1.59
CA PHE A 93 -8.71 -13.08 -2.71
C PHE A 93 -8.09 -11.74 -2.34
N THR A 94 -6.78 -11.60 -2.54
CA THR A 94 -6.03 -10.38 -2.24
C THR A 94 -5.86 -9.52 -3.49
N PRO A 95 -6.66 -8.46 -3.68
CA PRO A 95 -6.56 -7.62 -4.87
C PRO A 95 -5.23 -6.83 -4.94
N THR A 96 -4.64 -6.53 -3.79
CA THR A 96 -3.36 -5.79 -3.67
C THR A 96 -2.13 -6.62 -4.06
N THR A 97 -2.25 -7.94 -4.26
CA THR A 97 -1.20 -8.77 -4.87
C THR A 97 -1.09 -8.57 -6.38
N GLN A 98 -2.12 -8.01 -7.00
CA GLN A 98 -2.12 -7.67 -8.41
C GLN A 98 -1.32 -6.39 -8.67
N LEU A 99 -0.22 -6.51 -9.41
CA LEU A 99 0.64 -5.37 -9.76
C LEU A 99 -0.13 -4.29 -10.53
N SER A 100 -1.05 -4.70 -11.40
CA SER A 100 -1.86 -3.79 -12.20
C SER A 100 -2.67 -2.78 -11.35
N LEU A 101 -3.27 -3.24 -10.25
CA LEU A 101 -4.04 -2.39 -9.35
C LEU A 101 -3.16 -1.38 -8.61
N ASN A 102 -2.05 -1.86 -8.08
CA ASN A 102 -1.14 -1.00 -7.31
C ASN A 102 -0.47 0.05 -8.20
N MET A 103 -0.13 -0.31 -9.44
CA MET A 103 0.39 0.64 -10.42
C MET A 103 -0.69 1.63 -10.90
N ALA A 104 -1.93 1.18 -11.04
CA ALA A 104 -3.04 2.06 -11.40
C ALA A 104 -3.35 3.11 -10.31
N LEU A 105 -3.01 2.84 -9.05
CA LEU A 105 -3.09 3.83 -7.97
C LEU A 105 -1.82 4.69 -7.89
N ALA A 106 -0.63 4.08 -7.96
CA ALA A 106 0.64 4.79 -7.75
C ALA A 106 0.96 5.78 -8.87
N VAL A 107 0.83 5.36 -10.14
CA VAL A 107 1.25 6.17 -11.30
C VAL A 107 0.40 7.43 -11.47
N PRO A 108 -0.96 7.39 -11.46
CA PRO A 108 -1.77 8.60 -11.65
C PRO A 108 -1.60 9.60 -10.50
N LEU A 109 -1.51 9.11 -9.27
CA LEU A 109 -1.34 9.98 -8.10
C LEU A 109 0.02 10.67 -8.10
N TRP A 110 1.08 9.94 -8.42
CA TRP A 110 2.40 10.51 -8.58
C TRP A 110 2.43 11.52 -9.74
N LEU A 111 1.84 11.17 -10.89
CA LEU A 111 1.78 12.08 -12.04
C LEU A 111 1.03 13.38 -11.67
N ALA A 112 -0.05 13.28 -10.89
CA ALA A 112 -0.78 14.44 -10.41
C ALA A 112 0.10 15.36 -9.55
N THR A 113 0.94 14.82 -8.65
CA THR A 113 1.87 15.62 -7.84
C THR A 113 2.91 16.33 -8.70
N VAL A 114 3.46 15.65 -9.70
CA VAL A 114 4.45 16.22 -10.64
C VAL A 114 3.82 17.33 -11.50
N LEU A 115 2.61 17.12 -12.03
CA LEU A 115 1.89 18.13 -12.83
C LEU A 115 1.57 19.39 -12.02
N ILE A 116 1.25 19.25 -10.73
CA ILE A 116 1.02 20.41 -9.85
C ILE A 116 2.31 21.20 -9.66
N GLY A 117 3.42 20.53 -9.40
CA GLY A 117 4.73 21.19 -9.30
C GLY A 117 5.09 21.95 -10.56
N MET A 118 4.91 21.34 -11.72
CA MET A 118 5.17 22.00 -13.02
C MET A 118 4.21 23.16 -13.31
N ARG A 119 3.00 23.12 -12.79
CA ARG A 119 2.02 24.20 -12.98
C ARG A 119 2.27 25.38 -12.06
N ASN A 120 2.63 25.14 -10.80
CA ASN A 120 2.78 26.18 -9.80
C ASN A 120 4.13 26.90 -9.88
N GLN A 121 5.22 26.14 -9.98
CA GLN A 121 6.59 26.68 -9.99
C GLN A 121 7.48 25.86 -10.94
N PRO A 122 7.37 26.06 -12.27
CA PRO A 122 8.12 25.27 -13.26
C PRO A 122 9.63 25.44 -13.13
N THR A 123 10.10 26.63 -12.76
CA THR A 123 11.54 26.90 -12.57
C THR A 123 12.14 26.15 -11.40
N VAL A 124 11.43 26.05 -10.28
CA VAL A 124 11.87 25.31 -9.10
C VAL A 124 11.80 23.81 -9.35
N ALA A 125 10.71 23.33 -9.97
CA ALA A 125 10.56 21.92 -10.32
C ALA A 125 11.65 21.41 -11.27
N LEU A 126 12.05 22.23 -12.25
CA LEU A 126 13.18 21.91 -13.11
C LEU A 126 14.52 22.12 -12.42
N GLY A 127 14.62 23.07 -11.50
CA GLY A 127 15.82 23.33 -10.69
C GLY A 127 16.18 22.14 -9.78
N HIS A 128 15.20 21.40 -9.28
CA HIS A 128 15.44 20.19 -8.50
C HIS A 128 16.14 19.06 -9.28
N LEU A 129 16.04 19.07 -10.63
CA LEU A 129 16.79 18.13 -11.47
C LEU A 129 18.29 18.47 -11.52
N LEU A 130 18.68 19.65 -11.07
CA LEU A 130 20.06 20.13 -11.11
C LEU A 130 20.50 20.55 -9.71
N PRO A 131 21.19 19.68 -8.94
CA PRO A 131 21.67 20.06 -7.61
C PRO A 131 22.70 21.19 -7.70
N GLU A 132 22.53 22.20 -6.87
CA GLU A 132 23.38 23.38 -6.80
C GLU A 132 24.84 23.01 -6.47
N GLY A 133 25.81 23.61 -7.19
CA GLY A 133 27.24 23.39 -6.95
C GLY A 133 27.89 22.26 -7.75
N THR A 134 27.23 21.73 -8.79
CA THR A 134 27.81 20.67 -9.64
C THR A 134 28.82 21.23 -10.63
N PRO A 135 29.99 20.57 -10.82
CA PRO A 135 30.95 20.94 -11.87
C PRO A 135 30.34 20.69 -13.26
N GLY A 136 30.57 21.64 -14.20
CA GLY A 136 29.97 21.70 -15.54
C GLY A 136 29.95 20.38 -16.34
N PRO A 137 31.05 19.60 -16.40
CA PRO A 137 31.06 18.36 -17.17
C PRO A 137 30.16 17.23 -16.62
N LEU A 138 29.76 17.28 -15.33
CA LEU A 138 28.92 16.28 -14.69
C LEU A 138 27.42 16.56 -14.82
N ILE A 139 27.03 17.76 -15.25
CA ILE A 139 25.64 18.20 -15.37
C ILE A 139 24.78 17.22 -16.20
N PRO A 140 25.15 16.82 -17.44
CA PRO A 140 24.28 15.97 -18.26
C PRO A 140 24.06 14.57 -17.65
N VAL A 141 25.07 14.03 -16.98
CA VAL A 141 24.96 12.72 -16.32
C VAL A 141 24.02 12.80 -15.11
N LEU A 142 24.12 13.85 -14.32
CA LEU A 142 23.27 14.07 -13.15
C LEU A 142 21.81 14.26 -13.53
N ILE A 143 21.52 15.02 -14.59
CA ILE A 143 20.14 15.19 -15.07
C ILE A 143 19.53 13.85 -15.45
N ILE A 144 20.27 12.99 -16.16
CA ILE A 144 19.79 11.65 -16.55
C ILE A 144 19.51 10.79 -15.31
N ILE A 145 20.40 10.79 -14.33
CA ILE A 145 20.23 10.01 -13.10
C ILE A 145 19.01 10.51 -12.33
N GLU A 146 18.85 11.83 -12.19
CA GLU A 146 17.72 12.39 -11.45
C GLU A 146 16.39 12.16 -12.16
N THR A 147 16.32 12.27 -13.48
CA THR A 147 15.12 11.93 -14.24
C THR A 147 14.76 10.45 -14.12
N LEU A 148 15.74 9.54 -14.17
CA LEU A 148 15.52 8.12 -13.92
C LEU A 148 15.02 7.86 -12.48
N SER A 149 15.63 8.51 -11.49
CA SER A 149 15.20 8.45 -10.09
C SER A 149 13.73 8.84 -9.94
N LEU A 150 13.32 9.92 -10.59
CA LEU A 150 11.96 10.43 -10.56
C LEU A 150 10.95 9.42 -11.13
N PHE A 151 11.28 8.72 -12.21
CA PHE A 151 10.43 7.66 -12.79
C PHE A 151 10.41 6.37 -11.95
N ILE A 152 11.49 6.06 -11.23
CA ILE A 152 11.56 4.89 -10.37
C ILE A 152 10.65 5.06 -9.13
N ARG A 153 10.40 6.27 -8.66
CA ARG A 153 9.59 6.56 -7.46
C ARG A 153 8.20 5.91 -7.50
N PRO A 154 7.33 6.11 -8.52
CA PRO A 154 6.01 5.47 -8.56
C PRO A 154 6.09 3.95 -8.76
N LEU A 155 7.08 3.47 -9.53
CA LEU A 155 7.34 2.05 -9.70
C LEU A 155 7.69 1.38 -8.36
N ALA A 156 8.63 1.97 -7.61
CA ALA A 156 9.03 1.45 -6.31
C ALA A 156 7.86 1.43 -5.32
N LEU A 157 6.97 2.44 -5.38
CA LEU A 157 5.80 2.53 -4.53
C LEU A 157 4.80 1.39 -4.80
N GLY A 158 4.45 1.16 -6.06
CA GLY A 158 3.51 0.10 -6.45
C GLY A 158 4.08 -1.31 -6.28
N VAL A 159 5.34 -1.53 -6.70
CA VAL A 159 6.00 -2.84 -6.57
C VAL A 159 6.20 -3.23 -5.11
N ARG A 160 6.53 -2.28 -4.23
CA ARG A 160 6.70 -2.56 -2.79
C ARG A 160 5.43 -3.11 -2.16
N LEU A 161 4.28 -2.53 -2.48
CA LEU A 161 2.99 -3.01 -1.98
C LEU A 161 2.71 -4.44 -2.45
N THR A 162 2.90 -4.72 -3.75
CA THR A 162 2.70 -6.05 -4.33
C THR A 162 3.69 -7.07 -3.76
N ALA A 163 4.99 -6.75 -3.76
CA ALA A 163 6.04 -7.67 -3.37
C ALA A 163 5.92 -8.11 -1.90
N ASN A 164 5.62 -7.19 -0.98
CA ASN A 164 5.49 -7.52 0.43
C ASN A 164 4.34 -8.50 0.69
N LEU A 165 3.18 -8.27 0.05
CA LEU A 165 2.03 -9.15 0.24
C LEU A 165 2.19 -10.49 -0.49
N THR A 166 2.68 -10.49 -1.73
CA THR A 166 2.91 -11.76 -2.44
C THR A 166 3.97 -12.63 -1.76
N ALA A 167 5.08 -12.02 -1.34
CA ALA A 167 6.14 -12.74 -0.63
C ALA A 167 5.65 -13.26 0.73
N GLY A 168 4.90 -12.46 1.49
CA GLY A 168 4.33 -12.86 2.78
C GLY A 168 3.39 -14.05 2.66
N HIS A 169 2.42 -13.99 1.76
CA HIS A 169 1.48 -15.09 1.51
C HIS A 169 2.18 -16.38 1.04
N LEU A 170 3.15 -16.26 0.12
CA LEU A 170 3.93 -17.42 -0.34
C LEU A 170 4.71 -18.06 0.80
N LEU A 171 5.33 -17.25 1.66
CA LEU A 171 6.14 -17.74 2.78
C LEU A 171 5.27 -18.44 3.83
N ILE A 172 4.11 -17.86 4.17
CA ILE A 172 3.15 -18.50 5.08
C ILE A 172 2.67 -19.83 4.52
N GLN A 173 2.34 -19.89 3.23
CA GLN A 173 1.86 -21.11 2.59
C GLN A 173 2.94 -22.20 2.55
N LEU A 174 4.20 -21.84 2.26
CA LEU A 174 5.33 -22.78 2.29
C LEU A 174 5.54 -23.38 3.67
N ILE A 175 5.52 -22.54 4.72
CA ILE A 175 5.71 -23.01 6.09
C ILE A 175 4.50 -23.82 6.56
N ALA A 176 3.27 -23.43 6.20
CA ALA A 176 2.08 -24.19 6.51
C ALA A 176 2.10 -25.57 5.89
N THR A 177 2.52 -25.71 4.63
CA THR A 177 2.69 -27.02 3.98
C THR A 177 3.81 -27.84 4.63
N ALA A 178 4.90 -27.20 5.04
CA ALA A 178 5.98 -27.88 5.78
C ALA A 178 5.51 -28.42 7.13
N VAL A 179 4.72 -27.64 7.91
CA VAL A 179 4.12 -28.10 9.17
C VAL A 179 3.24 -29.33 8.92
N PHE A 180 2.40 -29.28 7.89
CA PHE A 180 1.49 -30.38 7.58
C PHE A 180 2.24 -31.68 7.21
N VAL A 181 3.34 -31.59 6.47
CA VAL A 181 4.15 -32.76 6.07
C VAL A 181 4.98 -33.29 7.25
N LEU A 182 5.50 -32.41 8.11
CA LEU A 182 6.32 -32.80 9.26
C LEU A 182 5.50 -33.36 10.43
N ALA A 183 4.24 -33.00 10.55
CA ALA A 183 3.38 -33.45 11.65
C ALA A 183 3.36 -34.98 11.87
N PRO A 184 3.20 -35.82 10.83
CA PRO A 184 3.22 -37.28 11.00
C PRO A 184 4.64 -37.86 11.18
N LEU A 185 5.70 -37.18 10.70
CA LEU A 185 7.07 -37.68 10.68
C LEU A 185 7.82 -37.36 11.98
N MET A 186 7.79 -36.08 12.39
CA MET A 186 8.52 -35.57 13.55
C MET A 186 7.69 -34.52 14.29
N PRO A 187 6.83 -34.89 15.28
CA PRO A 187 5.90 -33.97 15.90
C PRO A 187 6.59 -32.83 16.67
N ALA A 188 7.77 -33.05 17.24
CA ALA A 188 8.54 -32.01 17.93
C ALA A 188 9.00 -30.90 16.97
N VAL A 189 9.47 -31.25 15.77
CA VAL A 189 9.87 -30.28 14.74
C VAL A 189 8.64 -29.58 14.16
N ALA A 190 7.53 -30.30 14.00
CA ALA A 190 6.27 -29.70 13.54
C ALA A 190 5.73 -28.66 14.51
N LEU A 191 5.90 -28.84 15.82
CA LEU A 191 5.50 -27.86 16.82
C LEU A 191 6.35 -26.57 16.70
N THR A 192 7.66 -26.69 16.56
CA THR A 192 8.54 -25.51 16.42
C THR A 192 8.25 -24.73 15.13
N THR A 193 8.01 -25.43 14.02
CA THR A 193 7.63 -24.80 12.73
C THR A 193 6.24 -24.17 12.81
N ALA A 194 5.30 -24.72 13.57
CA ALA A 194 3.99 -24.11 13.82
C ALA A 194 4.10 -22.81 14.63
N VAL A 195 4.99 -22.73 15.63
CA VAL A 195 5.24 -21.48 16.36
C VAL A 195 5.81 -20.41 15.41
N VAL A 196 6.75 -20.78 14.54
CA VAL A 196 7.29 -19.86 13.52
C VAL A 196 6.19 -19.38 12.57
N LEU A 197 5.25 -20.24 12.17
CA LEU A 197 4.11 -19.87 11.33
C LEU A 197 3.26 -18.78 12.00
N VAL A 198 2.94 -18.93 13.28
CA VAL A 198 2.17 -17.93 14.03
C VAL A 198 2.92 -16.59 14.11
N LEU A 199 4.22 -16.62 14.40
CA LEU A 199 5.02 -15.40 14.43
C LEU A 199 5.05 -14.70 13.06
N LEU A 200 5.15 -15.45 11.98
CA LEU A 200 5.10 -14.92 10.61
C LEU A 200 3.74 -14.30 10.27
N THR A 201 2.63 -14.92 10.66
CA THR A 201 1.30 -14.33 10.44
C THR A 201 1.15 -13.00 11.18
N VAL A 202 1.62 -12.88 12.41
CA VAL A 202 1.62 -11.62 13.17
C VAL A 202 2.48 -10.57 12.48
N LEU A 203 3.67 -10.96 12.01
CA LEU A 203 4.56 -10.07 11.27
C LEU A 203 3.90 -9.58 9.97
N GLU A 204 3.23 -10.44 9.22
CA GLU A 204 2.53 -10.07 7.99
C GLU A 204 1.40 -9.07 8.24
N VAL A 205 0.62 -9.23 9.32
CA VAL A 205 -0.37 -8.23 9.74
C VAL A 205 0.29 -6.87 10.00
N ALA A 206 1.40 -6.84 10.73
CA ALA A 206 2.12 -5.61 11.02
C ALA A 206 2.64 -4.94 9.72
N VAL A 207 3.22 -5.72 8.81
CA VAL A 207 3.72 -5.23 7.52
C VAL A 207 2.59 -4.68 6.66
N ALA A 208 1.45 -5.35 6.60
CA ALA A 208 0.28 -4.90 5.83
C ALA A 208 -0.25 -3.53 6.30
N MET A 209 -0.26 -3.30 7.62
CA MET A 209 -0.64 -2.00 8.21
C MET A 209 0.38 -0.92 7.89
N ILE A 210 1.67 -1.20 8.13
CA ILE A 210 2.76 -0.25 7.90
C ILE A 210 2.84 0.11 6.41
N GLN A 211 2.61 -0.85 5.52
CA GLN A 211 2.71 -0.64 4.08
C GLN A 211 1.67 0.36 3.55
N ALA A 212 0.44 0.30 4.05
CA ALA A 212 -0.60 1.28 3.71
C ALA A 212 -0.20 2.70 4.15
N TYR A 213 0.34 2.83 5.36
CA TYR A 213 0.82 4.10 5.90
C TYR A 213 2.00 4.65 5.08
N VAL A 214 3.02 3.82 4.81
CA VAL A 214 4.22 4.23 4.06
C VAL A 214 3.87 4.65 2.63
N PHE A 215 2.90 3.98 2.00
CA PHE A 215 2.44 4.35 0.65
C PHE A 215 1.94 5.80 0.63
N VAL A 216 1.04 6.16 1.53
CA VAL A 216 0.44 7.50 1.57
C VAL A 216 1.43 8.55 2.09
N LEU A 217 2.31 8.18 3.04
CA LEU A 217 3.33 9.06 3.55
C LEU A 217 4.34 9.45 2.44
N LEU A 218 4.80 8.50 1.63
CA LEU A 218 5.68 8.83 0.51
C LEU A 218 4.97 9.71 -0.53
N LEU A 219 3.69 9.45 -0.81
CA LEU A 219 2.92 10.29 -1.70
C LEU A 219 2.76 11.72 -1.15
N SER A 220 2.55 11.88 0.17
CA SER A 220 2.48 13.19 0.82
C SER A 220 3.81 13.94 0.78
N LEU A 221 4.94 13.24 0.92
CA LEU A 221 6.27 13.82 0.76
C LEU A 221 6.51 14.31 -0.66
N TYR A 222 6.12 13.52 -1.68
CA TYR A 222 6.22 13.97 -3.08
C TYR A 222 5.33 15.19 -3.36
N LEU A 223 4.16 15.24 -2.72
CA LEU A 223 3.31 16.43 -2.81
C LEU A 223 4.00 17.65 -2.17
N GLN A 224 4.65 17.48 -1.03
CA GLN A 224 5.37 18.56 -0.34
C GLN A 224 6.56 19.09 -1.14
N GLU A 225 7.30 18.21 -1.84
CA GLU A 225 8.40 18.61 -2.73
C GLU A 225 7.90 19.48 -3.90
N ASN A 226 6.63 19.31 -4.33
CA ASN A 226 6.07 19.94 -5.53
C ASN A 226 5.07 21.07 -5.26
N VAL A 227 4.70 21.32 -4.01
CA VAL A 227 3.77 22.39 -3.59
C VAL A 227 4.50 23.43 -2.76
#